data_5fcff39e966cea318f9a811de986f2fe
#
_entry.id   5fcff39e966cea318f9a811de986f2fe
#
_cell.length_a   1.000
_cell.length_b   1.000
_cell.length_c   1.000
_cell.angle_alpha   90.00
_cell.angle_beta   90.00
_cell.angle_gamma   90.00
#
_symmetry.space_group_name_H-M   'P 1'
#
loop_
_entity.id
_entity.type
_entity.pdbx_description
1 polymer ?
#
loop_
_entity_poly.entity_id
_entity_poly.type
_entity_poly.pdbx_seq_one_letter_code
_entity_poly.pdbx_strand_id
1 'polypeptide(L)'
;MKCVCTGLFVLALAVPAAQAQMAQGPQTISLANGLQRSYDGIKRNLTEMAEKMAEGDYTFMPSKDVRTFGQLMGHAANAQFGACAAASGMANPNQGNDNEKKATKAESVKALADSFAFCDEAFKTLTDANATEMMKQGQNSVARGAILANLVAHSNEVYGTGIAYMRGKGLVPPSTERATRKP
;
A
#
# COMPACT_ATOMS: atom_id res chain seq x y z
N MET A 1 -49.81 64.89 -8.69
CA MET A 1 -48.35 64.66 -8.58
C MET A 1 -48.16 63.16 -8.51
N LYS A 2 -47.66 62.53 -9.58
CA LYS A 2 -47.39 61.07 -9.67
C LYS A 2 -45.86 60.86 -9.55
N CYS A 3 -45.38 60.27 -8.44
CA CYS A 3 -44.01 59.85 -8.30
C CYS A 3 -43.77 58.52 -9.01
N VAL A 4 -42.92 58.50 -10.01
CA VAL A 4 -42.45 57.29 -10.67
C VAL A 4 -41.13 56.87 -9.98
N CYS A 5 -41.17 55.77 -9.22
CA CYS A 5 -39.95 55.16 -8.68
C CYS A 5 -39.34 54.21 -9.73
N THR A 6 -38.19 54.61 -10.30
CA THR A 6 -37.41 53.80 -11.23
C THR A 6 -36.52 52.88 -10.42
N GLY A 7 -36.88 51.58 -10.37
CA GLY A 7 -36.06 50.56 -9.74
C GLY A 7 -34.88 50.18 -10.62
N LEU A 8 -33.66 50.34 -10.14
CA LEU A 8 -32.42 49.88 -10.79
C LEU A 8 -32.23 48.38 -10.48
N PHE A 9 -32.42 47.54 -11.48
CA PHE A 9 -32.09 46.12 -11.40
C PHE A 9 -30.59 45.94 -11.65
N VAL A 10 -29.83 45.65 -10.59
CA VAL A 10 -28.42 45.25 -10.72
C VAL A 10 -28.35 43.77 -11.05
N LEU A 11 -28.03 43.45 -12.29
CA LEU A 11 -27.80 42.08 -12.74
C LEU A 11 -26.41 41.64 -12.24
N ALA A 12 -26.34 40.83 -11.19
CA ALA A 12 -25.11 40.23 -10.73
C ALA A 12 -24.74 39.09 -11.69
N LEU A 13 -23.75 39.30 -12.55
CA LEU A 13 -23.14 38.27 -13.36
C LEU A 13 -22.32 37.32 -12.44
N ALA A 14 -22.87 36.14 -12.17
CA ALA A 14 -22.12 35.04 -11.54
C ALA A 14 -21.08 34.53 -12.54
N VAL A 15 -19.82 34.90 -12.37
CA VAL A 15 -18.69 34.33 -13.09
C VAL A 15 -18.48 32.91 -12.51
N PRO A 16 -18.59 31.82 -13.29
CA PRO A 16 -18.21 30.50 -12.79
C PRO A 16 -16.71 30.54 -12.52
N ALA A 17 -16.31 30.37 -11.27
CA ALA A 17 -14.93 30.11 -10.90
C ALA A 17 -14.52 28.75 -11.51
N ALA A 18 -14.04 28.76 -12.74
CA ALA A 18 -13.28 27.65 -13.29
C ALA A 18 -12.04 27.52 -12.40
N GLN A 19 -12.06 26.58 -11.47
CA GLN A 19 -10.88 26.18 -10.72
C GLN A 19 -9.90 25.62 -11.75
N ALA A 20 -8.96 26.46 -12.16
CA ALA A 20 -7.81 26.03 -12.93
C ALA A 20 -7.07 24.99 -12.06
N GLN A 21 -7.23 23.73 -12.42
CA GLN A 21 -6.38 22.65 -11.93
C GLN A 21 -4.97 23.01 -12.39
N MET A 22 -4.22 23.70 -11.51
CA MET A 22 -2.82 24.02 -11.80
C MET A 22 -2.12 22.66 -12.01
N ALA A 23 -1.71 22.43 -13.25
CA ALA A 23 -0.83 21.31 -13.57
C ALA A 23 0.41 21.51 -12.69
N GLN A 24 0.59 20.62 -11.70
CA GLN A 24 1.79 20.64 -10.87
C GLN A 24 2.97 20.41 -11.80
N GLY A 25 3.88 21.38 -11.86
CA GLY A 25 5.11 21.28 -12.63
C GLY A 25 5.95 20.07 -12.16
N PRO A 26 7.07 19.78 -12.87
CA PRO A 26 7.94 18.66 -12.52
C PRO A 26 8.32 18.71 -11.04
N GLN A 27 8.00 17.65 -10.30
CA GLN A 27 8.34 17.53 -8.88
C GLN A 27 9.63 16.73 -8.74
N THR A 28 10.57 17.23 -7.97
CA THR A 28 11.73 16.43 -7.53
C THR A 28 11.28 15.48 -6.42
N ILE A 29 11.42 14.19 -6.66
CA ILE A 29 11.08 13.14 -5.69
C ILE A 29 12.39 12.60 -5.13
N SER A 30 12.59 12.77 -3.83
CA SER A 30 13.74 12.21 -3.12
C SER A 30 13.64 10.69 -3.00
N LEU A 31 14.76 10.03 -2.63
CA LEU A 31 14.77 8.58 -2.43
C LEU A 31 13.74 8.14 -1.36
N ALA A 32 13.75 8.79 -0.21
CA ALA A 32 12.83 8.46 0.87
C ALA A 32 11.36 8.65 0.44
N ASN A 33 11.04 9.76 -0.21
CA ASN A 33 9.68 10.01 -0.72
C ASN A 33 9.28 9.04 -1.83
N GLY A 34 10.21 8.62 -2.68
CA GLY A 34 9.98 7.61 -3.72
C GLY A 34 9.65 6.25 -3.11
N LEU A 35 10.40 5.83 -2.10
CA LEU A 35 10.15 4.59 -1.37
C LEU A 35 8.81 4.63 -0.61
N GLN A 36 8.49 5.74 0.06
CA GLN A 36 7.20 5.92 0.73
C GLN A 36 6.04 5.75 -0.25
N ARG A 37 6.07 6.43 -1.41
CA ARG A 37 5.02 6.31 -2.44
C ARG A 37 4.88 4.87 -2.96
N SER A 38 5.99 4.17 -3.17
CA SER A 38 6.00 2.78 -3.64
C SER A 38 5.40 1.86 -2.58
N TYR A 39 5.75 2.06 -1.31
CA TYR A 39 5.18 1.35 -0.18
C TYR A 39 3.68 1.58 -0.05
N ASP A 40 3.21 2.83 -0.09
CA ASP A 40 1.78 3.16 -0.01
C ASP A 40 0.98 2.50 -1.14
N GLY A 41 1.55 2.47 -2.35
CA GLY A 41 0.96 1.82 -3.50
C GLY A 41 0.80 0.32 -3.30
N ILE A 42 1.85 -0.36 -2.84
CA ILE A 42 1.80 -1.82 -2.66
C ILE A 42 1.01 -2.23 -1.41
N LYS A 43 1.07 -1.46 -0.33
CA LYS A 43 0.21 -1.63 0.85
C LYS A 43 -1.26 -1.66 0.45
N ARG A 44 -1.71 -0.63 -0.29
CA ARG A 44 -3.09 -0.57 -0.81
C ARG A 44 -3.43 -1.78 -1.68
N ASN A 45 -2.54 -2.17 -2.59
CA ASN A 45 -2.77 -3.29 -3.50
C ASN A 45 -2.96 -4.62 -2.75
N LEU A 46 -2.10 -4.90 -1.77
CA LEU A 46 -2.16 -6.14 -0.99
C LEU A 46 -3.39 -6.15 -0.06
N THR A 47 -3.70 -5.03 0.58
CA THR A 47 -4.90 -4.91 1.44
C THR A 47 -6.17 -5.18 0.64
N GLU A 48 -6.37 -4.45 -0.48
CA GLU A 48 -7.55 -4.64 -1.34
C GLU A 48 -7.62 -6.06 -1.93
N MET A 49 -6.48 -6.65 -2.28
CA MET A 49 -6.39 -8.04 -2.76
C MET A 49 -6.88 -9.03 -1.69
N ALA A 50 -6.37 -8.91 -0.47
CA ALA A 50 -6.75 -9.76 0.65
C ALA A 50 -8.25 -9.64 0.98
N GLU A 51 -8.78 -8.42 1.00
CA GLU A 51 -10.19 -8.16 1.26
C GLU A 51 -11.11 -8.70 0.16
N LYS A 52 -10.69 -8.60 -1.10
CA LYS A 52 -11.50 -8.98 -2.26
C LYS A 52 -11.62 -10.49 -2.45
N MET A 53 -10.62 -11.27 -2.06
CA MET A 53 -10.69 -12.73 -2.14
C MET A 53 -11.75 -13.29 -1.19
N ALA A 54 -12.60 -14.19 -1.66
CA ALA A 54 -13.63 -14.82 -0.83
C ALA A 54 -13.00 -15.73 0.24
N GLU A 55 -13.68 -15.90 1.38
CA GLU A 55 -13.21 -16.77 2.49
C GLU A 55 -12.82 -18.18 2.01
N GLY A 56 -13.71 -18.83 1.25
CA GLY A 56 -13.46 -20.19 0.74
C GLY A 56 -12.30 -20.29 -0.24
N ASP A 57 -11.83 -19.17 -0.78
CA ASP A 57 -10.71 -19.14 -1.73
C ASP A 57 -9.34 -18.91 -1.05
N TYR A 58 -9.32 -18.75 0.27
CA TYR A 58 -8.06 -18.60 1.02
C TYR A 58 -7.24 -19.90 1.03
N THR A 59 -7.86 -21.04 0.79
CA THR A 59 -7.19 -22.34 0.61
C THR A 59 -6.81 -22.65 -0.84
N PHE A 60 -7.19 -21.80 -1.78
CA PHE A 60 -6.91 -22.00 -3.20
C PHE A 60 -5.42 -21.91 -3.51
N MET A 61 -4.95 -22.85 -4.33
CA MET A 61 -3.61 -22.92 -4.92
C MET A 61 -3.77 -23.08 -6.44
N PRO A 62 -3.12 -22.29 -7.28
CA PRO A 62 -3.14 -22.54 -8.74
C PRO A 62 -2.33 -23.76 -9.17
N SER A 63 -1.43 -24.26 -8.32
CA SER A 63 -0.62 -25.46 -8.50
C SER A 63 -0.36 -26.10 -7.13
N LYS A 64 -0.11 -27.41 -7.09
CA LYS A 64 0.18 -28.16 -5.86
C LYS A 64 1.47 -27.75 -5.12
N ASP A 65 2.39 -27.12 -5.84
CA ASP A 65 3.73 -26.80 -5.33
C ASP A 65 3.88 -25.33 -4.89
N VAL A 66 2.77 -24.61 -4.74
CA VAL A 66 2.77 -23.20 -4.31
C VAL A 66 1.98 -23.03 -3.01
N ARG A 67 2.15 -21.88 -2.36
CA ARG A 67 1.36 -21.49 -1.18
C ARG A 67 -0.12 -21.45 -1.50
N THR A 68 -0.98 -21.66 -0.51
CA THR A 68 -2.37 -21.20 -0.61
C THR A 68 -2.43 -19.68 -0.63
N PHE A 69 -3.55 -19.10 -1.06
CA PHE A 69 -3.71 -17.65 -1.03
C PHE A 69 -3.55 -17.08 0.39
N GLY A 70 -4.13 -17.75 1.40
CA GLY A 70 -3.97 -17.34 2.81
C GLY A 70 -2.51 -17.38 3.27
N GLN A 71 -1.78 -18.44 2.90
CA GLN A 71 -0.34 -18.54 3.17
C GLN A 71 0.46 -17.44 2.47
N LEU A 72 0.08 -17.06 1.25
CA LEU A 72 0.72 -15.96 0.52
C LEU A 72 0.52 -14.62 1.25
N MET A 73 -0.66 -14.35 1.79
CA MET A 73 -0.93 -13.15 2.60
C MET A 73 -0.19 -13.19 3.93
N GLY A 74 -0.14 -14.35 4.58
CA GLY A 74 0.66 -14.54 5.80
C GLY A 74 2.15 -14.34 5.58
N HIS A 75 2.67 -14.80 4.43
CA HIS A 75 4.04 -14.59 3.99
C HIS A 75 4.36 -13.10 3.83
N ALA A 76 3.47 -12.35 3.18
CA ALA A 76 3.61 -10.89 3.09
C ALA A 76 3.68 -10.25 4.49
N ALA A 77 2.80 -10.64 5.41
CA ALA A 77 2.81 -10.10 6.78
C ALA A 77 4.10 -10.42 7.53
N ASN A 78 4.61 -11.65 7.43
CA ASN A 78 5.88 -12.05 8.04
C ASN A 78 7.06 -11.21 7.50
N ALA A 79 7.11 -10.98 6.18
CA ALA A 79 8.14 -10.17 5.54
C ALA A 79 8.08 -8.70 5.98
N GLN A 80 6.87 -8.13 6.09
CA GLN A 80 6.66 -6.76 6.59
C GLN A 80 7.23 -6.62 8.02
N PHE A 81 6.80 -7.47 8.94
CA PHE A 81 7.28 -7.41 10.33
C PHE A 81 8.79 -7.55 10.43
N GLY A 82 9.39 -8.51 9.73
CA GLY A 82 10.83 -8.76 9.79
C GLY A 82 11.66 -7.61 9.23
N ALA A 83 11.31 -7.10 8.04
CA ALA A 83 12.05 -6.04 7.38
C ALA A 83 11.90 -4.70 8.11
N CYS A 84 10.69 -4.36 8.57
CA CYS A 84 10.45 -3.10 9.26
C CYS A 84 11.08 -3.08 10.66
N ALA A 85 11.10 -4.20 11.37
CA ALA A 85 11.86 -4.35 12.61
C ALA A 85 13.35 -4.11 12.38
N ALA A 86 13.93 -4.74 11.35
CA ALA A 86 15.33 -4.54 11.00
C ALA A 86 15.64 -3.09 10.61
N ALA A 87 14.79 -2.46 9.77
CA ALA A 87 14.99 -1.09 9.31
C ALA A 87 14.83 -0.04 10.42
N SER A 88 13.96 -0.27 11.40
CA SER A 88 13.72 0.66 12.51
C SER A 88 14.62 0.40 13.72
N GLY A 89 15.24 -0.78 13.82
CA GLY A 89 15.95 -1.23 15.02
C GLY A 89 15.01 -1.62 16.19
N MET A 90 13.71 -1.65 15.95
CA MET A 90 12.71 -2.07 16.94
C MET A 90 12.61 -3.59 17.05
N ALA A 91 12.13 -4.08 18.18
CA ALA A 91 11.81 -5.49 18.35
C ALA A 91 10.68 -5.88 17.36
N ASN A 92 10.79 -7.07 16.75
CA ASN A 92 9.74 -7.59 15.90
C ASN A 92 8.55 -8.05 16.76
N PRO A 93 7.36 -7.40 16.67
CA PRO A 93 6.20 -7.77 17.48
C PRO A 93 5.61 -9.14 17.08
N ASN A 94 5.99 -9.66 15.92
CA ASN A 94 5.57 -10.97 15.44
C ASN A 94 6.60 -12.09 15.71
N GLN A 95 7.63 -11.80 16.51
CA GLN A 95 8.69 -12.78 16.77
C GLN A 95 8.12 -14.07 17.38
N GLY A 96 8.49 -15.21 16.80
CA GLY A 96 8.00 -16.53 17.23
C GLY A 96 6.64 -16.93 16.63
N ASN A 97 5.97 -16.04 15.91
CA ASN A 97 4.73 -16.35 15.21
C ASN A 97 4.98 -16.52 13.70
N ASP A 98 4.15 -17.35 13.09
CA ASP A 98 4.15 -17.59 11.66
C ASP A 98 2.74 -17.36 11.09
N ASN A 99 2.58 -16.25 10.39
CA ASN A 99 1.28 -15.86 9.82
C ASN A 99 0.86 -16.73 8.63
N GLU A 100 1.76 -17.52 8.04
CA GLU A 100 1.41 -18.52 7.02
C GLU A 100 0.55 -19.67 7.60
N LYS A 101 0.51 -19.82 8.93
CA LYS A 101 -0.32 -20.82 9.63
C LYS A 101 -1.73 -20.33 9.97
N LYS A 102 -2.10 -19.09 9.60
CA LYS A 102 -3.45 -18.58 9.81
C LYS A 102 -4.45 -19.34 8.96
N ALA A 103 -5.56 -19.78 9.59
CA ALA A 103 -6.52 -20.68 8.95
C ALA A 103 -7.64 -19.93 8.22
N THR A 104 -7.96 -18.70 8.63
CA THR A 104 -9.11 -17.94 8.15
C THR A 104 -8.69 -16.67 7.41
N LYS A 105 -9.59 -16.17 6.56
CA LYS A 105 -9.46 -14.85 5.93
C LYS A 105 -9.30 -13.75 6.97
N ALA A 106 -10.16 -13.75 8.00
CA ALA A 106 -10.14 -12.73 9.03
C ALA A 106 -8.79 -12.64 9.75
N GLU A 107 -8.18 -13.79 10.10
CA GLU A 107 -6.85 -13.83 10.72
C GLU A 107 -5.76 -13.35 9.77
N SER A 108 -5.81 -13.75 8.49
CA SER A 108 -4.82 -13.35 7.47
C SER A 108 -4.90 -11.87 7.16
N VAL A 109 -6.13 -11.31 6.99
CA VAL A 109 -6.35 -9.87 6.78
C VAL A 109 -5.87 -9.08 7.98
N LYS A 110 -6.18 -9.53 9.21
CA LYS A 110 -5.71 -8.87 10.42
C LYS A 110 -4.19 -8.89 10.53
N ALA A 111 -3.54 -10.03 10.30
CA ALA A 111 -2.08 -10.13 10.34
C ALA A 111 -1.42 -9.18 9.34
N LEU A 112 -1.97 -9.11 8.13
CA LEU A 112 -1.49 -8.20 7.09
C LEU A 112 -1.68 -6.72 7.50
N ALA A 113 -2.85 -6.36 8.05
CA ALA A 113 -3.12 -5.01 8.53
C ALA A 113 -2.20 -4.60 9.69
N ASP A 114 -2.01 -5.48 10.67
CA ASP A 114 -1.10 -5.25 11.81
C ASP A 114 0.36 -5.07 11.33
N SER A 115 0.79 -5.86 10.34
CA SER A 115 2.14 -5.75 9.78
C SER A 115 2.36 -4.44 9.04
N PHE A 116 1.37 -3.95 8.31
CA PHE A 116 1.43 -2.64 7.67
C PHE A 116 1.42 -1.50 8.69
N ALA A 117 0.59 -1.58 9.74
CA ALA A 117 0.57 -0.58 10.80
C ALA A 117 1.95 -0.46 11.47
N PHE A 118 2.64 -1.57 11.70
CA PHE A 118 4.01 -1.58 12.22
C PHE A 118 5.01 -0.97 11.23
N CYS A 119 4.89 -1.30 9.95
CA CYS A 119 5.76 -0.76 8.90
C CYS A 119 5.55 0.73 8.61
N ASP A 120 4.35 1.26 8.80
CA ASP A 120 4.07 2.69 8.60
C ASP A 120 5.06 3.57 9.36
N GLU A 121 5.44 3.20 10.60
CA GLU A 121 6.41 3.96 11.39
C GLU A 121 7.84 3.89 10.81
N ALA A 122 8.24 2.73 10.27
CA ALA A 122 9.56 2.58 9.65
C ALA A 122 9.70 3.45 8.39
N PHE A 123 8.65 3.49 7.55
CA PHE A 123 8.65 4.32 6.34
C PHE A 123 8.49 5.81 6.66
N LYS A 124 7.60 6.19 7.59
CA LYS A 124 7.37 7.58 8.02
C LYS A 124 8.64 8.25 8.56
N THR A 125 9.50 7.50 9.24
CA THR A 125 10.74 8.00 9.83
C THR A 125 11.93 7.93 8.86
N LEU A 126 11.77 7.35 7.65
CA LEU A 126 12.80 7.32 6.63
C LEU A 126 13.01 8.72 6.04
N THR A 127 14.27 9.13 5.96
CA THR A 127 14.74 10.35 5.29
C THR A 127 15.90 10.03 4.37
N ASP A 128 16.20 10.90 3.41
CA ASP A 128 17.39 10.70 2.56
C ASP A 128 18.68 10.69 3.38
N ALA A 129 18.73 11.43 4.49
CA ALA A 129 19.89 11.49 5.37
C ALA A 129 20.13 10.17 6.11
N ASN A 130 19.07 9.48 6.57
CA ASN A 130 19.20 8.23 7.32
C ASN A 130 19.04 6.97 6.45
N ALA A 131 18.76 7.11 5.17
CA ALA A 131 18.60 5.97 4.26
C ALA A 131 19.89 5.13 4.12
N THR A 132 21.05 5.73 4.32
CA THR A 132 22.37 5.07 4.27
C THR A 132 22.85 4.57 5.63
N GLU A 133 22.10 4.80 6.71
CA GLU A 133 22.43 4.30 8.04
C GLU A 133 22.43 2.76 8.04
N MET A 134 23.51 2.18 8.56
CA MET A 134 23.68 0.72 8.59
C MET A 134 22.91 0.09 9.74
N MET A 135 21.96 -0.75 9.40
CA MET A 135 21.09 -1.45 10.33
C MET A 135 21.48 -2.93 10.41
N LYS A 136 21.30 -3.54 11.58
CA LYS A 136 21.54 -4.98 11.77
C LYS A 136 20.36 -5.78 11.20
N GLN A 137 20.65 -6.67 10.24
CA GLN A 137 19.68 -7.61 9.68
C GLN A 137 20.26 -9.04 9.77
N GLY A 138 19.85 -9.80 10.77
CA GLY A 138 20.47 -11.09 11.10
C GLY A 138 21.95 -10.89 11.45
N GLN A 139 22.86 -11.53 10.70
CA GLN A 139 24.30 -11.38 10.85
C GLN A 139 24.89 -10.28 9.94
N ASN A 140 24.07 -9.69 9.07
CA ASN A 140 24.51 -8.68 8.12
C ASN A 140 24.29 -7.25 8.64
N SER A 141 25.07 -6.31 8.11
CA SER A 141 24.86 -4.88 8.23
C SER A 141 24.38 -4.37 6.87
N VAL A 142 23.17 -3.80 6.81
CA VAL A 142 22.49 -3.41 5.57
C VAL A 142 21.97 -1.98 5.72
N ALA A 143 22.11 -1.16 4.69
CA ALA A 143 21.59 0.20 4.72
C ALA A 143 20.05 0.20 4.92
N ARG A 144 19.56 1.08 5.79
CA ARG A 144 18.12 1.22 6.12
C ARG A 144 17.25 1.32 4.86
N GLY A 145 17.62 2.19 3.93
CA GLY A 145 16.91 2.36 2.67
C GLY A 145 16.92 1.11 1.80
N ALA A 146 18.01 0.32 1.81
CA ALA A 146 18.08 -0.93 1.07
C ALA A 146 17.15 -2.00 1.63
N ILE A 147 17.02 -2.10 2.97
CA ILE A 147 16.06 -3.02 3.62
C ILE A 147 14.64 -2.68 3.16
N LEU A 148 14.26 -1.40 3.22
CA LEU A 148 12.92 -0.95 2.86
C LEU A 148 12.66 -1.06 1.35
N ALA A 149 13.65 -0.79 0.51
CA ALA A 149 13.54 -1.00 -0.94
C ALA A 149 13.34 -2.48 -1.29
N ASN A 150 14.08 -3.38 -0.67
CA ASN A 150 13.91 -4.82 -0.84
C ASN A 150 12.54 -5.30 -0.37
N LEU A 151 12.01 -4.73 0.72
CA LEU A 151 10.66 -5.04 1.18
C LEU A 151 9.60 -4.62 0.16
N VAL A 152 9.72 -3.42 -0.43
CA VAL A 152 8.82 -2.96 -1.50
C VAL A 152 8.90 -3.89 -2.71
N ALA A 153 10.11 -4.28 -3.14
CA ALA A 153 10.31 -5.20 -4.25
C ALA A 153 9.67 -6.56 -3.98
N HIS A 154 9.93 -7.15 -2.80
CA HIS A 154 9.32 -8.41 -2.37
C HIS A 154 7.79 -8.33 -2.27
N SER A 155 7.25 -7.23 -1.75
CA SER A 155 5.79 -7.03 -1.67
C SER A 155 5.15 -6.95 -3.06
N ASN A 156 5.84 -6.35 -4.06
CA ASN A 156 5.38 -6.35 -5.45
C ASN A 156 5.44 -7.75 -6.08
N GLU A 157 6.46 -8.56 -5.76
CA GLU A 157 6.54 -9.97 -6.17
C GLU A 157 5.36 -10.77 -5.60
N VAL A 158 5.07 -10.63 -4.30
CA VAL A 158 3.92 -11.26 -3.65
C VAL A 158 2.61 -10.84 -4.30
N TYR A 159 2.43 -9.54 -4.56
CA TYR A 159 1.25 -9.02 -5.23
C TYR A 159 1.12 -9.58 -6.66
N GLY A 160 2.21 -9.58 -7.43
CA GLY A 160 2.26 -10.14 -8.79
C GLY A 160 1.86 -11.62 -8.80
N THR A 161 2.37 -12.39 -7.83
CA THR A 161 1.95 -13.79 -7.62
C THR A 161 0.46 -13.87 -7.30
N GLY A 162 -0.05 -13.06 -6.36
CA GLY A 162 -1.45 -13.02 -5.97
C GLY A 162 -2.42 -12.66 -7.10
N ILE A 163 -1.97 -11.87 -8.11
CA ILE A 163 -2.75 -11.59 -9.33
C ILE A 163 -3.14 -12.88 -10.06
N ALA A 164 -2.25 -13.87 -10.13
CA ALA A 164 -2.57 -15.15 -10.77
C ALA A 164 -3.67 -15.90 -10.00
N TYR A 165 -3.65 -15.87 -8.67
CA TYR A 165 -4.70 -16.45 -7.83
C TYR A 165 -6.05 -15.76 -8.05
N MET A 166 -6.08 -14.44 -8.04
CA MET A 166 -7.31 -13.68 -8.29
C MET A 166 -7.92 -14.00 -9.65
N ARG A 167 -7.09 -13.99 -10.71
CA ARG A 167 -7.55 -14.31 -12.07
C ARG A 167 -8.03 -15.74 -12.21
N GLY A 168 -7.38 -16.69 -11.53
CA GLY A 168 -7.83 -18.08 -11.43
C GLY A 168 -9.23 -18.22 -10.81
N LYS A 169 -9.64 -17.23 -10.02
CA LYS A 169 -11.00 -17.13 -9.42
C LYS A 169 -11.92 -16.16 -10.16
N GLY A 170 -11.55 -15.70 -11.35
CA GLY A 170 -12.36 -14.77 -12.16
C GLY A 170 -12.40 -13.33 -11.58
N LEU A 171 -11.53 -12.99 -10.63
CA LEU A 171 -11.49 -11.67 -10.02
C LEU A 171 -10.55 -10.73 -10.78
N VAL A 172 -10.95 -9.46 -10.90
CA VAL A 172 -10.10 -8.39 -11.43
C VAL A 172 -9.18 -7.89 -10.33
N PRO A 173 -7.85 -7.85 -10.52
CA PRO A 173 -6.91 -7.35 -9.53
C PRO A 173 -7.10 -5.85 -9.24
N PRO A 174 -6.85 -5.38 -8.00
CA PRO A 174 -7.06 -3.98 -7.61
C PRO A 174 -6.34 -2.96 -8.49
N SER A 175 -5.09 -3.21 -8.86
CA SER A 175 -4.33 -2.30 -9.75
C SER A 175 -4.94 -2.22 -11.15
N THR A 176 -5.49 -3.32 -11.68
CA THR A 176 -6.16 -3.35 -12.99
C THR A 176 -7.46 -2.55 -12.93
N GLU A 177 -8.28 -2.72 -11.88
CA GLU A 177 -9.51 -1.95 -11.70
C GLU A 177 -9.26 -0.44 -11.66
N ARG A 178 -8.22 -0.01 -10.94
CA ARG A 178 -7.86 1.42 -10.90
C ARG A 178 -7.41 1.95 -12.25
N ALA A 179 -6.64 1.17 -13.01
CA ALA A 179 -6.17 1.57 -14.34
C ALA A 179 -7.31 1.68 -15.36
N THR A 180 -8.41 0.93 -15.17
CA THR A 180 -9.57 0.92 -16.08
C THR A 180 -10.67 1.90 -15.69
N ARG A 181 -10.64 2.47 -14.47
CA ARG A 181 -11.55 3.55 -14.09
C ARG A 181 -11.17 4.80 -14.88
N LYS A 182 -11.99 5.14 -15.90
CA LYS A 182 -11.86 6.43 -16.58
C LYS A 182 -12.13 7.55 -15.56
N PRO A 183 -11.40 8.69 -15.66
CA PRO A 183 -11.69 9.89 -14.86
C PRO A 183 -13.09 10.42 -15.16
#